data_cb73b38efe587ccd13a9a9bb442505b8
#
_entry.id   cb73b38efe587ccd13a9a9bb442505b8
#
_cell.length_a   1.000
_cell.length_b   1.000
_cell.length_c   1.000
_cell.angle_alpha   90.00
_cell.angle_beta   90.00
_cell.angle_gamma   90.00
#
_symmetry.space_group_name_H-M   'P 1'
#
loop_
_entity.id
_entity.type
_entity.pdbx_description
1 polymer ?
#
loop_
_entity_poly.entity_id
_entity_poly.type
_entity_poly.pdbx_seq_one_letter_code
_entity_poly.pdbx_strand_id
1 'polypeptide(L)'
;GGLIANRITNVPGASEVFTHGYVTYANQAKTDMLGVVASDIETHGAVSETVARQMAEGALKASGACIAVSVTGIAGPSGGTEDKPVGTAWIAVAARSGPTEAFRVYHPRNRKDFKLAVSQSALDAIRKRLKTIEA
;
A
#
# COMPACT_ATOMS: atom_id res chain seq x y z
N GLY A 1 5.45 -7.05 -0.60
CA GLY A 1 5.90 -8.40 -0.32
C GLY A 1 5.92 -8.74 1.18
N GLY A 2 5.11 -8.07 2.01
CA GLY A 2 5.04 -8.38 3.43
C GLY A 2 5.98 -7.60 4.34
N LEU A 3 6.77 -6.69 3.80
CA LEU A 3 7.75 -5.94 4.61
C LEU A 3 7.07 -5.00 5.62
N ILE A 4 5.97 -4.36 5.26
CA ILE A 4 5.25 -3.47 6.19
C ILE A 4 4.73 -4.28 7.38
N ALA A 5 4.10 -5.41 7.13
CA ALA A 5 3.63 -6.31 8.19
C ALA A 5 4.80 -6.77 9.07
N ASN A 6 5.92 -7.14 8.46
CA ASN A 6 7.13 -7.53 9.19
C ASN A 6 7.62 -6.41 10.13
N ARG A 7 7.66 -5.18 9.63
CA ARG A 7 8.12 -4.04 10.45
C ARG A 7 7.16 -3.72 11.59
N ILE A 8 5.85 -3.83 11.36
CA ILE A 8 4.86 -3.62 12.42
C ILE A 8 4.99 -4.71 13.50
N THR A 9 5.09 -5.96 13.08
CA THR A 9 5.15 -7.09 14.01
C THR A 9 6.48 -7.22 14.76
N ASN A 10 7.50 -6.47 14.36
CA ASN A 10 8.73 -6.37 15.13
C ASN A 10 8.55 -5.59 16.45
N VAL A 11 7.46 -4.85 16.58
CA VAL A 11 7.17 -4.06 17.78
C VAL A 11 6.38 -4.92 18.77
N PRO A 12 6.89 -5.11 20.02
CA PRO A 12 6.13 -5.84 21.04
C PRO A 12 4.75 -5.21 21.26
N GLY A 13 3.73 -6.04 21.39
CA GLY A 13 2.35 -5.57 21.56
C GLY A 13 1.61 -5.34 20.25
N ALA A 14 2.25 -5.56 19.10
CA ALA A 14 1.63 -5.35 17.80
C ALA A 14 0.34 -6.15 17.60
N SER A 15 0.22 -7.33 18.23
CA SER A 15 -0.97 -8.19 18.09
C SER A 15 -2.25 -7.54 18.61
N GLU A 16 -2.16 -6.52 19.43
CA GLU A 16 -3.32 -5.78 19.93
C GLU A 16 -3.91 -4.82 18.88
N VAL A 17 -3.10 -4.42 17.90
CA VAL A 17 -3.51 -3.40 16.92
C VAL A 17 -3.43 -3.88 15.48
N PHE A 18 -2.56 -4.82 15.17
CA PHE A 18 -2.37 -5.33 13.82
C PHE A 18 -3.06 -6.69 13.66
N THR A 19 -4.04 -6.77 12.77
CA THR A 19 -4.88 -7.97 12.61
C THR A 19 -4.65 -8.71 11.30
N HIS A 20 -4.46 -7.99 10.20
CA HIS A 20 -4.40 -8.58 8.87
C HIS A 20 -3.34 -7.92 8.00
N GLY A 21 -2.67 -8.72 7.19
CA GLY A 21 -1.84 -8.26 6.10
C GLY A 21 -2.17 -9.05 4.84
N TYR A 22 -2.15 -8.36 3.70
CA TYR A 22 -2.48 -8.96 2.41
C TYR A 22 -1.30 -8.81 1.47
N VAL A 23 -0.73 -9.92 1.05
CA VAL A 23 0.34 -9.92 0.06
C VAL A 23 -0.30 -10.30 -1.28
N THR A 24 -0.71 -9.28 -2.03
CA THR A 24 -1.41 -9.44 -3.31
C THR A 24 -0.44 -9.18 -4.46
N TYR A 25 0.57 -10.02 -4.57
CA TYR A 25 1.68 -9.82 -5.48
C TYR A 25 1.27 -9.88 -6.96
N ALA A 26 0.37 -10.81 -7.30
CA ALA A 26 -0.21 -10.92 -8.64
C ALA A 26 -1.41 -9.99 -8.79
N ASN A 27 -1.68 -9.53 -10.01
CA ASN A 27 -2.86 -8.70 -10.29
C ASN A 27 -4.16 -9.42 -9.94
N GLN A 28 -4.24 -10.72 -10.25
CA GLN A 28 -5.42 -11.52 -9.91
C GLN A 28 -5.67 -11.56 -8.41
N ALA A 29 -4.61 -11.63 -7.60
CA ALA A 29 -4.73 -11.62 -6.15
C ALA A 29 -5.30 -10.29 -5.64
N LYS A 30 -4.97 -9.17 -6.27
CA LYS A 30 -5.54 -7.86 -5.93
C LYS A 30 -7.05 -7.86 -6.10
N THR A 31 -7.53 -8.46 -7.18
CA THR A 31 -8.97 -8.60 -7.46
C THR A 31 -9.62 -9.58 -6.50
N ASP A 32 -9.03 -10.76 -6.33
CA ASP A 32 -9.65 -11.85 -5.54
C ASP A 32 -9.70 -11.53 -4.05
N MET A 33 -8.64 -10.94 -3.51
CA MET A 33 -8.50 -10.71 -2.06
C MET A 33 -9.01 -9.35 -1.62
N LEU A 34 -8.84 -8.32 -2.46
CA LEU A 34 -9.13 -6.93 -2.07
C LEU A 34 -10.24 -6.29 -2.91
N GLY A 35 -10.78 -7.00 -3.89
CA GLY A 35 -11.86 -6.48 -4.73
C GLY A 35 -11.43 -5.39 -5.70
N VAL A 36 -10.15 -5.33 -6.05
CA VAL A 36 -9.66 -4.37 -7.06
C VAL A 36 -10.29 -4.72 -8.41
N VAL A 37 -10.86 -3.72 -9.08
CA VAL A 37 -11.54 -3.91 -10.36
C VAL A 37 -10.52 -4.27 -11.43
N ALA A 38 -10.67 -5.44 -12.06
CA ALA A 38 -9.73 -5.96 -13.05
C ALA A 38 -9.54 -5.01 -14.23
N SER A 39 -10.62 -4.38 -14.72
CA SER A 39 -10.54 -3.42 -15.81
C SER A 39 -9.75 -2.16 -15.45
N ASP A 40 -9.73 -1.77 -14.19
CA ASP A 40 -8.93 -0.63 -13.72
C ASP A 40 -7.43 -0.97 -13.70
N ILE A 41 -7.10 -2.21 -13.40
CA ILE A 41 -5.71 -2.68 -13.48
C ILE A 41 -5.24 -2.66 -14.94
N GLU A 42 -6.08 -3.09 -15.87
CA GLU A 42 -5.77 -3.06 -17.31
C GLU A 42 -5.61 -1.62 -17.82
N THR A 43 -6.51 -0.73 -17.42
CA THR A 43 -6.53 0.66 -17.90
C THR A 43 -5.41 1.50 -17.33
N HIS A 44 -5.17 1.40 -16.02
CA HIS A 44 -4.25 2.28 -15.29
C HIS A 44 -2.94 1.61 -14.90
N GLY A 45 -2.86 0.29 -15.01
CA GLY A 45 -1.75 -0.50 -14.50
C GLY A 45 -1.87 -0.74 -12.99
N ALA A 46 -1.16 -1.75 -12.51
CA ALA A 46 -1.16 -2.08 -11.08
C ALA A 46 -0.58 -0.94 -10.24
N VAL A 47 0.44 -0.26 -10.75
CA VAL A 47 1.08 0.87 -10.05
C VAL A 47 0.39 2.17 -10.47
N SER A 48 -0.68 2.52 -9.77
CA SER A 48 -1.51 3.67 -10.07
C SER A 48 -2.27 4.13 -8.82
N GLU A 49 -2.71 5.36 -8.85
CA GLU A 49 -3.54 5.92 -7.78
C GLU A 49 -4.83 5.10 -7.62
N THR A 50 -5.52 4.82 -8.73
CA THR A 50 -6.79 4.08 -8.74
C THR A 50 -6.64 2.73 -8.05
N VAL A 51 -5.62 1.96 -8.41
CA VAL A 51 -5.40 0.64 -7.84
C VAL A 51 -4.98 0.73 -6.37
N ALA A 52 -4.09 1.67 -6.03
CA ALA A 52 -3.68 1.86 -4.64
C ALA A 52 -4.87 2.19 -3.74
N ARG A 53 -5.77 3.09 -4.16
CA ARG A 53 -6.99 3.43 -3.42
C ARG A 53 -7.88 2.21 -3.21
N GLN A 54 -8.13 1.45 -4.26
CA GLN A 54 -8.96 0.25 -4.19
C GLN A 54 -8.34 -0.82 -3.29
N MET A 55 -7.03 -0.97 -3.31
CA MET A 55 -6.33 -1.91 -2.43
C MET A 55 -6.53 -1.54 -0.96
N ALA A 56 -6.34 -0.27 -0.60
CA ALA A 56 -6.49 0.19 0.77
C ALA A 56 -7.94 0.07 1.24
N GLU A 57 -8.89 0.48 0.42
CA GLU A 57 -10.32 0.40 0.72
C GLU A 57 -10.78 -1.06 0.84
N GLY A 58 -10.29 -1.92 -0.04
CA GLY A 58 -10.57 -3.35 0.01
C GLY A 58 -10.00 -4.01 1.27
N ALA A 59 -8.78 -3.65 1.65
CA ALA A 59 -8.16 -4.16 2.89
C ALA A 59 -8.94 -3.70 4.13
N LEU A 60 -9.37 -2.45 4.15
CA LEU A 60 -10.18 -1.89 5.24
C LEU A 60 -11.48 -2.69 5.41
N LYS A 61 -12.16 -2.93 4.30
CA LYS A 61 -13.43 -3.67 4.29
C LYS A 61 -13.24 -5.13 4.69
N ALA A 62 -12.24 -5.80 4.11
CA ALA A 62 -12.02 -7.23 4.35
C ALA A 62 -11.57 -7.52 5.79
N SER A 63 -10.74 -6.64 6.36
CA SER A 63 -10.20 -6.83 7.72
C SER A 63 -11.13 -6.35 8.82
N GLY A 64 -12.01 -5.41 8.52
CA GLY A 64 -12.81 -4.72 9.54
C GLY A 64 -11.98 -3.76 10.41
N ALA A 65 -10.76 -3.44 10.01
CA ALA A 65 -9.88 -2.53 10.74
C ALA A 65 -10.39 -1.08 10.71
N CYS A 66 -9.82 -0.22 11.53
CA CYS A 66 -10.13 1.21 11.53
C CYS A 66 -9.35 1.97 10.47
N ILE A 67 -8.18 1.45 10.09
CA ILE A 67 -7.28 2.06 9.12
C ILE A 67 -6.55 0.97 8.33
N ALA A 68 -6.31 1.23 7.06
CA ALA A 68 -5.53 0.33 6.20
C ALA A 68 -4.62 1.14 5.31
N VAL A 69 -3.45 0.60 5.01
CA VAL A 69 -2.50 1.19 4.07
C VAL A 69 -2.23 0.20 2.94
N SER A 70 -2.09 0.71 1.73
CA SER A 70 -1.68 -0.10 0.58
C SER A 70 -0.43 0.48 -0.07
N VAL A 71 0.33 -0.40 -0.72
CA VAL A 71 1.50 -0.03 -1.52
C VAL A 71 1.48 -0.85 -2.80
N THR A 72 1.70 -0.19 -3.92
CA THR A 72 1.92 -0.83 -5.21
C THR A 72 3.06 -0.08 -5.91
N GLY A 73 4.09 -0.78 -6.36
CA GLY A 73 5.29 -0.13 -6.85
C GLY A 73 6.14 -0.97 -7.79
N ILE A 74 7.11 -0.31 -8.40
CA ILE A 74 8.05 -0.90 -9.35
C ILE A 74 9.44 -0.89 -8.71
N ALA A 75 9.78 -2.02 -8.10
CA ALA A 75 11.05 -2.14 -7.38
C ALA A 75 12.27 -2.24 -8.30
N GLY A 76 12.08 -2.76 -9.51
CA GLY A 76 13.17 -2.96 -10.45
C GLY A 76 14.01 -4.20 -10.14
N PRO A 77 15.10 -4.38 -10.90
CA PRO A 77 15.68 -3.48 -11.90
C PRO A 77 14.89 -3.35 -13.20
N SER A 78 13.94 -4.24 -13.47
CA SER A 78 13.11 -4.23 -14.69
C SER A 78 11.71 -3.70 -14.42
N GLY A 79 10.93 -3.48 -15.49
CA GLY A 79 9.50 -3.19 -15.40
C GLY A 79 9.11 -1.72 -15.41
N GLY A 80 10.06 -0.81 -15.41
CA GLY A 80 9.76 0.61 -15.46
C GLY A 80 9.39 1.10 -16.86
N THR A 81 8.66 2.20 -16.92
CA THR A 81 8.33 2.94 -18.16
C THR A 81 8.74 4.40 -17.98
N GLU A 82 8.61 5.20 -19.03
CA GLU A 82 8.92 6.64 -18.94
C GLU A 82 8.01 7.34 -17.92
N ASP A 83 6.71 7.04 -17.94
CA ASP A 83 5.73 7.63 -17.02
C ASP A 83 5.83 7.07 -15.61
N LYS A 84 6.22 5.82 -15.49
CA LYS A 84 6.35 5.11 -14.22
C LYS A 84 7.71 4.43 -14.16
N PRO A 85 8.79 5.20 -13.94
CA PRO A 85 10.13 4.61 -13.89
C PRO A 85 10.31 3.68 -12.68
N VAL A 86 11.30 2.81 -12.76
CA VAL A 86 11.74 2.01 -11.60
C VAL A 86 11.97 2.94 -10.42
N GLY A 87 11.42 2.60 -9.26
CA GLY A 87 11.45 3.44 -8.06
C GLY A 87 10.13 4.16 -7.80
N THR A 88 9.15 4.06 -8.70
CA THR A 88 7.81 4.62 -8.52
C THR A 88 6.96 3.71 -7.64
N ALA A 89 6.25 4.29 -6.70
CA ALA A 89 5.22 3.59 -5.93
C ALA A 89 4.04 4.52 -5.63
N TRP A 90 2.86 3.94 -5.53
CA TRP A 90 1.68 4.60 -5.02
C TRP A 90 1.33 4.01 -3.66
N ILE A 91 1.00 4.90 -2.74
CA ILE A 91 0.62 4.56 -1.37
C ILE A 91 -0.76 5.14 -1.13
N ALA A 92 -1.66 4.37 -0.52
CA ALA A 92 -2.96 4.86 -0.14
C ALA A 92 -3.28 4.49 1.30
N VAL A 93 -3.96 5.40 1.98
CA VAL A 93 -4.44 5.20 3.35
C VAL A 93 -5.95 5.37 3.36
N ALA A 94 -6.67 4.33 3.77
CA ALA A 94 -8.10 4.34 3.96
C ALA A 94 -8.42 4.24 5.45
N ALA A 95 -9.41 4.98 5.91
CA ALA A 95 -9.84 4.95 7.29
C ALA A 95 -11.36 4.98 7.34
N ARG A 96 -11.95 4.48 8.42
CA ARG A 96 -13.41 4.52 8.62
C ARG A 96 -13.94 5.94 8.64
N SER A 97 -13.14 6.89 9.13
CA SER A 97 -13.50 8.31 9.16
C SER A 97 -12.67 9.07 8.13
N GLY A 98 -13.36 9.83 7.29
CA GLY A 98 -12.72 10.66 6.28
C GLY A 98 -12.40 9.94 4.97
N PRO A 99 -11.90 10.68 4.00
CA PRO A 99 -11.63 10.16 2.66
C PRO A 99 -10.36 9.31 2.62
N THR A 100 -10.29 8.44 1.63
CA THR A 100 -9.05 7.73 1.29
C THR A 100 -8.07 8.73 0.69
N GLU A 101 -6.84 8.72 1.18
CA GLU A 101 -5.77 9.55 0.65
C GLU A 101 -4.79 8.68 -0.11
N ALA A 102 -4.28 9.18 -1.24
CA ALA A 102 -3.28 8.48 -2.02
C ALA A 102 -2.21 9.47 -2.49
N PHE A 103 -0.98 9.01 -2.56
CA PHE A 103 0.14 9.83 -3.02
C PHE A 103 1.20 8.96 -3.68
N ARG A 104 1.93 9.58 -4.60
CA ARG A 104 3.01 8.94 -5.34
C ARG A 104 4.34 9.26 -4.66
N VAL A 105 5.21 8.26 -4.57
CA VAL A 105 6.59 8.43 -4.12
C VAL A 105 7.56 7.94 -5.20
N TYR A 106 8.75 8.47 -5.18
CA TYR A 106 9.81 8.06 -6.09
C TYR A 106 11.09 7.83 -5.31
N HIS A 107 11.50 6.57 -5.23
CA HIS A 107 12.71 6.15 -4.53
C HIS A 107 13.60 5.36 -5.51
N PRO A 108 14.44 6.04 -6.31
CA PRO A 108 15.29 5.38 -7.32
C PRO A 108 16.50 4.71 -6.69
N ARG A 109 16.26 3.60 -6.03
CA ARG A 109 17.25 2.82 -5.29
C ARG A 109 17.27 1.39 -5.82
N ASN A 110 18.25 0.57 -5.37
CA ASN A 110 18.20 -0.85 -5.65
C ASN A 110 16.91 -1.45 -5.05
N ARG A 111 16.54 -2.63 -5.51
CA ARG A 111 15.27 -3.27 -5.14
C ARG A 111 15.05 -3.39 -3.64
N LYS A 112 16.07 -3.80 -2.89
CA LYS A 112 15.98 -3.99 -1.44
C LYS A 112 15.79 -2.66 -0.71
N ASP A 113 16.55 -1.65 -1.06
CA ASP A 113 16.48 -0.33 -0.45
C ASP A 113 15.20 0.41 -0.86
N PHE A 114 14.73 0.20 -2.08
CA PHE A 114 13.44 0.72 -2.54
C PHE A 114 12.30 0.19 -1.63
N LYS A 115 12.27 -1.12 -1.39
CA LYS A 115 11.25 -1.72 -0.54
C LYS A 115 11.26 -1.12 0.87
N LEU A 116 12.45 -0.92 1.44
CA LEU A 116 12.59 -0.32 2.76
C LEU A 116 12.09 1.13 2.76
N ALA A 117 12.50 1.93 1.78
CA ALA A 117 12.10 3.34 1.68
C ALA A 117 10.58 3.48 1.51
N VAL A 118 9.96 2.65 0.67
CA VAL A 118 8.51 2.67 0.47
C VAL A 118 7.78 2.25 1.75
N SER A 119 8.28 1.23 2.46
CA SER A 119 7.68 0.83 3.73
C SER A 119 7.73 1.94 4.77
N GLN A 120 8.81 2.73 4.79
CA GLN A 120 8.91 3.89 5.68
C GLN A 120 7.89 4.97 5.32
N SER A 121 7.74 5.27 4.03
CA SER A 121 6.73 6.23 3.57
C SER A 121 5.31 5.79 3.96
N ALA A 122 5.03 4.49 3.85
CA ALA A 122 3.72 3.95 4.22
C ALA A 122 3.45 4.04 5.73
N LEU A 123 4.43 3.69 6.55
CA LEU A 123 4.32 3.78 8.01
C LEU A 123 4.16 5.22 8.46
N ASP A 124 4.87 6.16 7.86
CA ASP A 124 4.71 7.59 8.13
C ASP A 124 3.31 8.08 7.76
N ALA A 125 2.75 7.60 6.66
CA ALA A 125 1.40 7.96 6.23
C ALA A 125 0.35 7.48 7.24
N ILE A 126 0.50 6.27 7.76
CA ILE A 126 -0.36 5.74 8.82
C ILE A 126 -0.25 6.62 10.07
N ARG A 127 0.96 6.92 10.50
CA ARG A 127 1.22 7.74 11.68
C ARG A 127 0.55 9.12 11.58
N LYS A 128 0.70 9.77 10.44
CA LYS A 128 0.09 11.09 10.20
C LYS A 128 -1.43 11.03 10.22
N ARG A 129 -2.00 9.99 9.60
CA ARG A 129 -3.46 9.81 9.56
C ARG A 129 -4.02 9.54 10.96
N LEU A 130 -3.35 8.74 11.77
CA LEU A 130 -3.77 8.45 13.14
C LEU A 130 -3.83 9.71 13.99
N LYS A 131 -2.90 10.64 13.80
CA LYS A 131 -2.93 11.92 14.51
C LYS A 131 -4.17 12.75 14.19
N THR A 132 -4.65 12.71 12.95
CA THR A 132 -5.89 13.44 12.58
C THR A 132 -7.13 12.78 13.16
N ILE A 133 -7.13 11.47 13.34
CA ILE A 133 -8.25 10.72 13.91
C ILE A 133 -8.37 11.01 15.42
N GLU A 134 -7.24 11.12 16.12
CA GLU A 134 -7.20 11.41 17.56
C GLU A 134 -7.58 12.86 17.89
N ALA A 135 -7.39 13.75 16.94
CA ALA A 135 -7.77 15.12 17.10
C ALA A 135 -9.27 15.30 16.90
#